data_65b575d1857e8bb49c90a844831d9177
#
_entry.id   65b575d1857e8bb49c90a844831d9177
#
_cell.length_a   1.000
_cell.length_b   1.000
_cell.length_c   1.000
_cell.angle_alpha   90.00
_cell.angle_beta   90.00
_cell.angle_gamma   90.00
#
_symmetry.space_group_name_H-M   'P 1'
#
loop_
_entity.id
_entity.type
_entity.pdbx_description
1 polymer ?
#
loop_
_entity_poly.entity_id
_entity_poly.type
_entity_poly.pdbx_seq_one_letter_code
_entity_poly.pdbx_strand_id
1 'polypeptide(L)'
;QQKYAATMYDLLTGEAPIEELLVRCRRCNLIPASLHNKRLSIIDSAIGDQPNKLFLLREALHEVAGEYDYCVIDTPPARNTLSYNALTAADGVVIPAEAAEYSLGGIADLAESIEMTRKYTNPELAIIGVLMTQHRANTRVARGLTKSAQELAEALGTKVFSRPTREAVAIAESQAEYTDIFDYAPSSGVASDYMSLVEEVITISQEG
;
A
#
# COMPACT_ATOMS: atom_id res chain seq x y z
N GLN A 1 -17.56 -6.85 -17.01
CA GLN A 1 -16.14 -6.47 -16.82
C GLN A 1 -15.95 -5.06 -17.34
N GLN A 2 -15.61 -4.13 -16.46
CA GLN A 2 -15.34 -2.75 -16.83
C GLN A 2 -13.99 -2.71 -17.57
N LYS A 3 -14.01 -2.29 -18.84
CA LYS A 3 -12.78 -2.02 -19.60
C LYS A 3 -12.34 -0.60 -19.29
N TYR A 4 -11.20 -0.46 -18.66
CA TYR A 4 -10.57 0.84 -18.48
C TYR A 4 -9.90 1.31 -19.78
N ALA A 5 -9.99 2.60 -20.08
CA ALA A 5 -9.40 3.18 -21.29
C ALA A 5 -7.87 3.19 -21.22
N ALA A 6 -7.33 3.55 -20.06
CA ALA A 6 -5.89 3.56 -19.74
C ALA A 6 -5.65 2.96 -18.35
N THR A 7 -4.42 2.56 -18.06
CA THR A 7 -4.04 1.82 -16.86
C THR A 7 -2.66 2.28 -16.36
N MET A 8 -2.24 1.82 -15.19
CA MET A 8 -0.91 2.09 -14.64
C MET A 8 0.23 1.77 -15.62
N TYR A 9 0.06 0.76 -16.49
CA TYR A 9 1.05 0.48 -17.54
C TYR A 9 1.20 1.65 -18.50
N ASP A 10 0.06 2.18 -18.99
CA ASP A 10 0.05 3.27 -19.96
C ASP A 10 0.64 4.56 -19.37
N LEU A 11 0.44 4.79 -18.06
CA LEU A 11 1.08 5.86 -17.32
C LEU A 11 2.61 5.72 -17.28
N LEU A 12 3.08 4.56 -16.81
CA LEU A 12 4.52 4.34 -16.61
C LEU A 12 5.31 4.24 -17.92
N THR A 13 4.64 3.92 -19.03
CA THR A 13 5.26 3.94 -20.39
C THR A 13 5.13 5.28 -21.08
N GLY A 14 4.38 6.24 -20.50
CA GLY A 14 4.11 7.55 -21.12
C GLY A 14 3.10 7.49 -22.28
N GLU A 15 2.32 6.39 -22.38
CA GLU A 15 1.29 6.22 -23.41
C GLU A 15 0.03 7.04 -23.09
N ALA A 16 -0.23 7.37 -21.81
CA ALA A 16 -1.35 8.21 -21.38
C ALA A 16 -0.97 9.06 -20.16
N PRO A 17 -1.47 10.32 -20.06
CA PRO A 17 -1.28 11.17 -18.89
C PRO A 17 -2.17 10.70 -17.73
N ILE A 18 -1.83 11.11 -16.50
CA ILE A 18 -2.50 10.62 -15.28
C ILE A 18 -3.99 10.94 -15.25
N GLU A 19 -4.42 12.08 -15.79
CA GLU A 19 -5.81 12.52 -15.82
C GLU A 19 -6.72 11.54 -16.59
N GLU A 20 -6.20 10.89 -17.63
CA GLU A 20 -6.96 9.91 -18.41
C GLU A 20 -7.13 8.57 -17.67
N LEU A 21 -6.31 8.31 -16.65
CA LEU A 21 -6.37 7.10 -15.83
C LEU A 21 -7.37 7.21 -14.67
N LEU A 22 -7.75 8.43 -14.28
CA LEU A 22 -8.58 8.67 -13.10
C LEU A 22 -10.01 8.16 -13.30
N VAL A 23 -10.31 7.02 -12.71
CA VAL A 23 -11.66 6.46 -12.68
C VAL A 23 -12.39 6.94 -11.45
N ARG A 24 -13.46 7.70 -11.64
CA ARG A 24 -14.27 8.23 -10.54
C ARG A 24 -15.04 7.10 -9.84
N CYS A 25 -14.73 6.89 -8.59
CA CYS A 25 -15.46 6.02 -7.68
C CYS A 25 -16.35 6.85 -6.74
N ARG A 26 -17.13 6.18 -5.88
CA ARG A 26 -18.08 6.86 -4.99
C ARG A 26 -17.41 7.83 -4.00
N ARG A 27 -16.24 7.45 -3.46
CA ARG A 27 -15.53 8.19 -2.39
C ARG A 27 -14.11 8.60 -2.75
N CYS A 28 -13.58 8.13 -3.87
CA CYS A 28 -12.21 8.38 -4.29
C CYS A 28 -12.10 8.35 -5.81
N ASN A 29 -10.96 8.69 -6.34
CA ASN A 29 -10.56 8.32 -7.69
C ASN A 29 -9.62 7.11 -7.64
N LEU A 30 -9.67 6.26 -8.66
CA LEU A 30 -8.87 5.05 -8.77
C LEU A 30 -8.04 5.10 -10.05
N ILE A 31 -6.77 4.79 -9.96
CA ILE A 31 -5.92 4.46 -11.10
C ILE A 31 -5.83 2.93 -11.19
N PRO A 32 -6.40 2.31 -12.23
CA PRO A 32 -6.48 0.86 -12.32
C PRO A 32 -5.16 0.23 -12.75
N ALA A 33 -4.76 -0.86 -12.07
CA ALA A 33 -3.61 -1.66 -12.48
C ALA A 33 -3.91 -2.64 -13.63
N SER A 34 -5.18 -2.85 -13.98
CA SER A 34 -5.68 -3.79 -14.99
C SER A 34 -5.33 -5.27 -14.76
N LEU A 35 -6.24 -5.97 -14.09
CA LEU A 35 -6.13 -7.42 -13.84
C LEU A 35 -6.14 -8.30 -15.11
N HIS A 36 -6.68 -7.80 -16.20
CA HIS A 36 -6.81 -8.53 -17.47
C HIS A 36 -5.71 -8.24 -18.48
N ASN A 37 -4.90 -7.22 -18.21
CA ASN A 37 -3.80 -6.84 -19.07
C ASN A 37 -2.48 -7.30 -18.44
N LYS A 38 -1.88 -8.35 -18.98
CA LYS A 38 -0.56 -8.85 -18.56
C LYS A 38 0.59 -7.84 -18.79
N ARG A 39 0.28 -6.65 -19.32
CA ARG A 39 1.26 -5.61 -19.64
C ARG A 39 2.08 -5.16 -18.42
N LEU A 40 1.47 -5.04 -17.21
CA LEU A 40 2.24 -4.70 -16.01
C LEU A 40 3.30 -5.73 -15.63
N SER A 41 3.12 -7.01 -15.99
CA SER A 41 4.12 -8.05 -15.73
C SER A 41 5.37 -7.92 -16.60
N ILE A 42 5.33 -7.12 -17.65
CA ILE A 42 6.45 -6.86 -18.57
C ILE A 42 6.95 -5.42 -18.48
N ILE A 43 6.55 -4.67 -17.44
CA ILE A 43 6.87 -3.25 -17.31
C ILE A 43 8.38 -3.00 -17.35
N ASP A 44 9.17 -3.85 -16.69
CA ASP A 44 10.64 -3.71 -16.68
C ASP A 44 11.24 -3.72 -18.09
N SER A 45 10.67 -4.54 -18.98
CA SER A 45 11.10 -4.57 -20.40
C SER A 45 10.58 -3.38 -21.19
N ALA A 46 9.37 -2.89 -20.85
CA ALA A 46 8.73 -1.80 -21.59
C ALA A 46 9.38 -0.44 -21.30
N ILE A 47 9.74 -0.16 -20.03
CA ILE A 47 10.46 1.09 -19.67
C ILE A 47 11.96 0.98 -19.85
N GLY A 48 12.50 -0.24 -20.04
CA GLY A 48 13.89 -0.48 -20.43
C GLY A 48 14.92 0.17 -19.50
N ASP A 49 15.89 0.84 -20.14
CA ASP A 49 16.99 1.52 -19.44
C ASP A 49 16.77 3.03 -19.30
N GLN A 50 15.51 3.49 -19.21
CA GLN A 50 15.21 4.89 -18.97
C GLN A 50 15.89 5.35 -17.66
N PRO A 51 16.63 6.49 -17.68
CA PRO A 51 17.36 6.96 -16.50
C PRO A 51 16.44 7.26 -15.30
N ASN A 52 15.21 7.68 -15.55
CA ASN A 52 14.21 8.04 -14.54
C ASN A 52 13.22 6.93 -14.21
N LYS A 53 13.46 5.68 -14.62
CA LYS A 53 12.50 4.57 -14.49
C LYS A 53 11.98 4.30 -13.07
N LEU A 54 12.68 4.73 -12.04
CA LEU A 54 12.24 4.62 -10.64
C LEU A 54 11.45 5.83 -10.15
N PHE A 55 11.34 6.89 -10.95
CA PHE A 55 10.68 8.15 -10.60
C PHE A 55 9.37 8.38 -11.36
N LEU A 56 9.03 7.53 -12.30
CA LEU A 56 7.89 7.71 -13.21
C LEU A 56 6.57 7.93 -12.47
N LEU A 57 6.30 7.13 -11.42
CA LEU A 57 5.10 7.29 -10.63
C LEU A 57 5.11 8.59 -9.82
N ARG A 58 6.26 8.96 -9.24
CA ARG A 58 6.39 10.20 -8.49
C ARG A 58 6.18 11.43 -9.37
N GLU A 59 6.76 11.42 -10.55
CA GLU A 59 6.60 12.50 -11.54
C GLU A 59 5.12 12.65 -11.94
N ALA A 60 4.46 11.54 -12.25
CA ALA A 60 3.05 11.55 -12.62
C ALA A 60 2.13 11.99 -11.47
N LEU A 61 2.32 11.49 -10.25
CA LEU A 61 1.51 11.88 -9.09
C LEU A 61 1.69 13.36 -8.72
N HIS A 62 2.86 13.94 -8.99
CA HIS A 62 3.10 15.35 -8.74
C HIS A 62 2.19 16.28 -9.57
N GLU A 63 1.76 15.84 -10.75
CA GLU A 63 0.86 16.62 -11.63
C GLU A 63 -0.53 16.85 -10.99
N VAL A 64 -0.99 15.91 -10.16
CA VAL A 64 -2.32 15.94 -9.52
C VAL A 64 -2.25 16.08 -7.99
N ALA A 65 -1.08 16.22 -7.40
CA ALA A 65 -0.88 16.23 -5.95
C ALA A 65 -1.71 17.32 -5.22
N GLY A 66 -1.94 18.47 -5.86
CA GLY A 66 -2.74 19.56 -5.31
C GLY A 66 -4.26 19.31 -5.24
N GLU A 67 -4.74 18.20 -5.83
CA GLU A 67 -6.15 17.87 -5.91
C GLU A 67 -6.60 16.85 -4.86
N TYR A 68 -5.66 16.23 -4.13
CA TYR A 68 -5.91 15.14 -3.20
C TYR A 68 -5.21 15.36 -1.86
N ASP A 69 -5.90 15.03 -0.77
CA ASP A 69 -5.31 15.02 0.57
C ASP A 69 -4.44 13.78 0.79
N TYR A 70 -4.84 12.64 0.24
CA TYR A 70 -4.15 11.35 0.37
C TYR A 70 -4.18 10.54 -0.92
N CYS A 71 -3.06 9.85 -1.18
CA CYS A 71 -2.94 8.83 -2.21
C CYS A 71 -2.51 7.51 -1.57
N VAL A 72 -3.28 6.44 -1.76
CA VAL A 72 -2.93 5.09 -1.28
C VAL A 72 -2.44 4.25 -2.44
N ILE A 73 -1.19 3.76 -2.34
CA ILE A 73 -0.55 2.94 -3.37
C ILE A 73 -0.52 1.49 -2.89
N ASP A 74 -1.32 0.62 -3.54
CA ASP A 74 -1.24 -0.83 -3.33
C ASP A 74 -0.09 -1.41 -4.15
N THR A 75 0.77 -2.22 -3.52
CA THR A 75 2.02 -2.72 -4.12
C THR A 75 2.01 -4.24 -4.26
N PRO A 76 2.62 -4.79 -5.35
CA PRO A 76 2.83 -6.23 -5.43
C PRO A 76 3.85 -6.70 -4.38
N PRO A 77 3.75 -7.95 -3.90
CA PRO A 77 4.68 -8.52 -2.92
C PRO A 77 6.02 -8.94 -3.55
N ALA A 78 6.59 -8.11 -4.40
CA ALA A 78 7.81 -8.41 -5.15
C ALA A 78 8.77 -7.22 -5.15
N ARG A 79 10.08 -7.50 -5.08
CA ARG A 79 11.15 -6.51 -5.23
C ARG A 79 11.39 -6.25 -6.73
N ASN A 80 10.58 -5.39 -7.32
CA ASN A 80 10.63 -5.06 -8.73
C ASN A 80 10.50 -3.53 -8.96
N THR A 81 10.58 -3.09 -10.19
CA THR A 81 10.48 -1.67 -10.54
C THR A 81 9.18 -1.02 -10.07
N LEU A 82 8.06 -1.75 -10.03
CA LEU A 82 6.78 -1.22 -9.54
C LEU A 82 6.85 -0.88 -8.04
N SER A 83 7.39 -1.80 -7.24
CA SER A 83 7.55 -1.59 -5.79
C SER A 83 8.52 -0.42 -5.50
N TYR A 84 9.62 -0.31 -6.25
CA TYR A 84 10.54 0.82 -6.09
C TYR A 84 9.91 2.14 -6.56
N ASN A 85 9.09 2.16 -7.62
CA ASN A 85 8.34 3.36 -8.01
C ASN A 85 7.38 3.79 -6.90
N ALA A 86 6.65 2.85 -6.28
CA ALA A 86 5.75 3.14 -5.17
C ALA A 86 6.50 3.73 -3.97
N LEU A 87 7.60 3.11 -3.53
CA LEU A 87 8.44 3.60 -2.43
C LEU A 87 9.09 4.96 -2.74
N THR A 88 9.48 5.19 -3.99
CA THR A 88 10.07 6.46 -4.45
C THR A 88 9.04 7.59 -4.44
N ALA A 89 7.77 7.27 -4.73
CA ALA A 89 6.68 8.25 -4.80
C ALA A 89 6.01 8.52 -3.43
N ALA A 90 6.11 7.59 -2.49
CA ALA A 90 5.40 7.67 -1.21
C ALA A 90 6.08 8.58 -0.20
N ASP A 91 5.30 9.28 0.62
CA ASP A 91 5.78 9.98 1.81
C ASP A 91 5.97 9.01 2.98
N GLY A 92 5.16 7.95 3.03
CA GLY A 92 5.24 6.97 4.10
C GLY A 92 4.74 5.57 3.74
N VAL A 93 5.22 4.58 4.49
CA VAL A 93 4.91 3.16 4.30
C VAL A 93 4.19 2.61 5.52
N VAL A 94 3.04 1.98 5.29
CA VAL A 94 2.37 1.11 6.27
C VAL A 94 2.73 -0.34 5.91
N ILE A 95 3.24 -1.09 6.87
CA ILE A 95 3.68 -2.47 6.68
C ILE A 95 2.61 -3.42 7.23
N PRO A 96 1.80 -4.08 6.39
CA PRO A 96 0.83 -5.06 6.86
C PRO A 96 1.55 -6.33 7.32
N ALA A 97 1.21 -6.80 8.52
CA ALA A 97 1.78 -7.96 9.20
C ALA A 97 0.73 -9.05 9.39
N GLU A 98 0.81 -10.12 8.58
CA GLU A 98 -0.06 -11.29 8.74
C GLU A 98 0.67 -12.45 9.43
N ALA A 99 -0.11 -13.26 10.19
CA ALA A 99 0.39 -14.35 11.00
C ALA A 99 1.22 -15.40 10.27
N ALA A 100 0.94 -15.63 9.00
CA ALA A 100 1.50 -16.71 8.22
C ALA A 100 2.74 -16.32 7.38
N GLU A 101 2.98 -15.04 7.13
CA GLU A 101 3.94 -14.58 6.11
C GLU A 101 5.30 -14.12 6.64
N TYR A 102 5.46 -13.96 7.96
CA TYR A 102 6.72 -13.48 8.51
C TYR A 102 7.78 -14.57 8.61
N SER A 103 8.42 -14.86 7.48
CA SER A 103 9.78 -15.43 7.52
C SER A 103 10.77 -14.29 7.80
N LEU A 104 11.81 -14.55 8.59
CA LEU A 104 12.91 -13.61 8.84
C LEU A 104 13.51 -13.05 7.53
N GLY A 105 13.43 -13.80 6.42
CA GLY A 105 13.85 -13.36 5.09
C GLY A 105 13.02 -12.22 4.50
N GLY A 106 11.69 -12.30 4.58
CA GLY A 106 10.81 -11.25 4.04
C GLY A 106 10.95 -9.89 4.74
N ILE A 107 11.24 -9.92 6.05
CA ILE A 107 11.51 -8.71 6.85
C ILE A 107 12.83 -8.05 6.40
N ALA A 108 13.88 -8.84 6.25
CA ALA A 108 15.19 -8.34 5.81
C ALA A 108 15.11 -7.75 4.40
N ASP A 109 14.38 -8.40 3.50
CA ASP A 109 14.17 -7.93 2.12
C ASP A 109 13.42 -6.60 2.07
N LEU A 110 12.39 -6.42 2.92
CA LEU A 110 11.65 -5.17 3.00
C LEU A 110 12.53 -4.04 3.57
N ALA A 111 13.23 -4.29 4.67
CA ALA A 111 14.14 -3.33 5.28
C ALA A 111 15.20 -2.86 4.28
N GLU A 112 15.83 -3.79 3.56
CA GLU A 112 16.80 -3.47 2.51
C GLU A 112 16.18 -2.62 1.39
N SER A 113 14.96 -2.92 0.95
CA SER A 113 14.27 -2.14 -0.08
C SER A 113 14.00 -0.70 0.37
N ILE A 114 13.60 -0.51 1.63
CA ILE A 114 13.37 0.82 2.21
C ILE A 114 14.70 1.58 2.34
N GLU A 115 15.75 0.94 2.84
CA GLU A 115 17.09 1.55 2.97
C GLU A 115 17.66 1.98 1.60
N MET A 116 17.52 1.11 0.58
CA MET A 116 17.95 1.42 -0.78
C MET A 116 17.15 2.60 -1.35
N THR A 117 15.84 2.65 -1.11
CA THR A 117 14.99 3.76 -1.54
C THR A 117 15.40 5.06 -0.86
N ARG A 118 15.58 5.06 0.46
CA ARG A 118 16.04 6.24 1.22
C ARG A 118 17.40 6.75 0.74
N LYS A 119 18.30 5.83 0.43
CA LYS A 119 19.65 6.19 0.00
C LYS A 119 19.72 6.81 -1.40
N TYR A 120 18.87 6.35 -2.34
CA TYR A 120 19.07 6.67 -3.75
C TYR A 120 17.93 7.47 -4.39
N THR A 121 16.70 7.33 -3.93
CA THR A 121 15.54 7.90 -4.64
C THR A 121 14.59 8.72 -3.77
N ASN A 122 14.44 8.39 -2.47
CA ASN A 122 13.52 9.09 -1.56
C ASN A 122 14.06 9.13 -0.12
N PRO A 123 14.95 10.08 0.22
CA PRO A 123 15.55 10.20 1.56
C PRO A 123 14.52 10.45 2.67
N GLU A 124 13.39 11.06 2.35
CA GLU A 124 12.33 11.45 3.29
C GLU A 124 11.31 10.34 3.55
N LEU A 125 11.43 9.18 2.90
CA LEU A 125 10.48 8.07 3.06
C LEU A 125 10.35 7.67 4.53
N ALA A 126 9.18 7.89 5.12
CA ALA A 126 8.88 7.49 6.50
C ALA A 126 8.35 6.05 6.58
N ILE A 127 8.61 5.35 7.69
CA ILE A 127 7.88 4.12 8.03
C ILE A 127 6.84 4.51 9.07
N ILE A 128 5.57 4.59 8.65
CA ILE A 128 4.45 5.06 9.49
C ILE A 128 4.18 4.05 10.61
N GLY A 129 4.24 2.76 10.31
CA GLY A 129 4.09 1.71 11.31
C GLY A 129 3.83 0.32 10.73
N VAL A 130 3.83 -0.67 11.62
CA VAL A 130 3.50 -2.07 11.32
C VAL A 130 2.05 -2.33 11.74
N LEU A 131 1.20 -2.74 10.79
CA LEU A 131 -0.21 -3.08 11.02
C LEU A 131 -0.37 -4.58 11.13
N MET A 132 -0.79 -5.07 12.29
CA MET A 132 -1.19 -6.48 12.41
C MET A 132 -2.54 -6.71 11.74
N THR A 133 -2.56 -7.58 10.72
CA THR A 133 -3.77 -7.90 9.95
C THR A 133 -4.29 -9.30 10.27
N GLN A 134 -5.59 -9.55 9.99
CA GLN A 134 -6.27 -10.84 10.21
C GLN A 134 -6.06 -11.40 11.63
N HIS A 135 -6.01 -10.51 12.61
CA HIS A 135 -5.69 -10.88 13.99
C HIS A 135 -6.84 -11.67 14.63
N ARG A 136 -6.52 -12.88 15.11
CA ARG A 136 -7.42 -13.72 15.91
C ARG A 136 -7.03 -13.58 17.38
N ALA A 137 -7.76 -12.75 18.13
CA ALA A 137 -7.52 -12.54 19.55
C ALA A 137 -7.51 -13.87 20.34
N ASN A 138 -6.75 -13.90 21.46
CA ASN A 138 -6.72 -14.99 22.44
C ASN A 138 -6.11 -16.33 22.02
N THR A 139 -5.33 -16.39 20.94
CA THR A 139 -4.57 -17.60 20.59
C THR A 139 -3.09 -17.50 21.03
N ARG A 140 -2.43 -18.64 21.23
CA ARG A 140 -0.96 -18.68 21.46
C ARG A 140 -0.20 -18.09 20.24
N VAL A 141 -0.70 -18.33 19.06
CA VAL A 141 -0.17 -17.80 17.80
C VAL A 141 -0.25 -16.28 17.81
N ALA A 142 -1.39 -15.68 18.13
CA ALA A 142 -1.55 -14.23 18.17
C ALA A 142 -0.54 -13.53 19.11
N ARG A 143 -0.25 -14.12 20.26
CA ARG A 143 0.77 -13.58 21.19
C ARG A 143 2.18 -13.63 20.63
N GLY A 144 2.54 -14.70 19.94
CA GLY A 144 3.83 -14.81 19.24
C GLY A 144 3.98 -13.76 18.15
N LEU A 145 2.90 -13.52 17.39
CA LEU A 145 2.85 -12.52 16.32
C LEU A 145 3.00 -11.09 16.81
N THR A 146 2.31 -10.75 17.91
CA THR A 146 2.46 -9.43 18.52
C THR A 146 3.93 -9.16 18.88
N LYS A 147 4.60 -10.16 19.44
CA LYS A 147 6.03 -10.05 19.75
C LYS A 147 6.88 -9.87 18.50
N SER A 148 6.65 -10.69 17.46
CA SER A 148 7.39 -10.57 16.19
C SER A 148 7.14 -9.23 15.49
N ALA A 149 5.90 -8.72 15.51
CA ALA A 149 5.58 -7.41 14.97
C ALA A 149 6.29 -6.27 15.75
N GLN A 150 6.41 -6.40 17.08
CA GLN A 150 7.15 -5.44 17.90
C GLN A 150 8.66 -5.48 17.60
N GLU A 151 9.25 -6.67 17.52
CA GLU A 151 10.66 -6.86 17.16
C GLU A 151 10.95 -6.27 15.76
N LEU A 152 10.03 -6.46 14.81
CA LEU A 152 10.11 -5.86 13.47
C LEU A 152 10.06 -4.33 13.55
N ALA A 153 9.07 -3.79 14.25
CA ALA A 153 8.91 -2.34 14.38
C ALA A 153 10.15 -1.69 15.02
N GLU A 154 10.71 -2.31 16.08
CA GLU A 154 11.96 -1.88 16.70
C GLU A 154 13.13 -1.91 15.72
N ALA A 155 13.29 -2.98 14.97
CA ALA A 155 14.36 -3.13 13.97
C ALA A 155 14.27 -2.10 12.84
N LEU A 156 13.06 -1.69 12.47
CA LEU A 156 12.79 -0.67 11.45
C LEU A 156 12.74 0.77 12.00
N GLY A 157 12.93 0.96 13.31
CA GLY A 157 12.84 2.27 13.95
C GLY A 157 11.43 2.88 13.91
N THR A 158 10.39 2.05 13.99
CA THR A 158 8.99 2.47 13.94
C THR A 158 8.17 1.82 15.05
N LYS A 159 6.85 1.92 14.98
CA LYS A 159 5.90 1.35 15.96
C LYS A 159 4.95 0.34 15.34
N VAL A 160 4.32 -0.47 16.18
CA VAL A 160 3.14 -1.25 15.80
C VAL A 160 1.91 -0.37 16.02
N PHE A 161 0.98 -0.34 15.06
CA PHE A 161 -0.30 0.35 15.23
C PHE A 161 -1.04 -0.15 16.46
N SER A 162 -1.70 0.76 17.16
CA SER A 162 -2.35 0.49 18.44
C SER A 162 -3.44 -0.58 18.35
N ARG A 163 -4.12 -0.65 17.21
CA ARG A 163 -5.22 -1.57 16.98
C ARG A 163 -4.99 -2.45 15.74
N PRO A 164 -4.93 -3.79 15.91
CA PRO A 164 -4.88 -4.71 14.79
C PRO A 164 -6.22 -4.75 14.05
N THR A 165 -6.20 -5.06 12.75
CA THR A 165 -7.44 -5.40 12.05
C THR A 165 -7.76 -6.88 12.26
N ARG A 166 -9.00 -7.16 12.69
CA ARG A 166 -9.48 -8.53 12.94
C ARG A 166 -9.82 -9.25 11.65
N GLU A 167 -9.70 -10.57 11.66
CA GLU A 167 -10.36 -11.39 10.66
C GLU A 167 -11.88 -11.30 10.82
N ALA A 168 -12.61 -11.02 9.73
CA ALA A 168 -14.06 -10.89 9.75
C ALA A 168 -14.69 -11.33 8.43
N VAL A 169 -15.76 -12.12 8.51
CA VAL A 169 -16.52 -12.57 7.35
C VAL A 169 -17.08 -11.39 6.56
N ALA A 170 -17.47 -10.32 7.25
CA ALA A 170 -17.97 -9.08 6.62
C ALA A 170 -17.00 -8.47 5.58
N ILE A 171 -15.68 -8.67 5.71
CA ILE A 171 -14.71 -8.23 4.69
C ILE A 171 -14.89 -9.04 3.41
N ALA A 172 -14.96 -10.37 3.51
CA ALA A 172 -15.14 -11.22 2.33
C ALA A 172 -16.49 -10.96 1.64
N GLU A 173 -17.54 -10.74 2.43
CA GLU A 173 -18.88 -10.43 1.92
C GLU A 173 -18.91 -9.05 1.23
N SER A 174 -18.33 -8.01 1.83
CA SER A 174 -18.25 -6.67 1.24
C SER A 174 -17.48 -6.67 -0.08
N GLN A 175 -16.39 -7.44 -0.16
CA GLN A 175 -15.62 -7.62 -1.40
C GLN A 175 -16.44 -8.34 -2.48
N ALA A 176 -17.21 -9.37 -2.12
CA ALA A 176 -18.08 -10.09 -3.06
C ALA A 176 -19.20 -9.20 -3.62
N GLU A 177 -19.66 -8.23 -2.84
CA GLU A 177 -20.66 -7.23 -3.23
C GLU A 177 -20.07 -5.96 -3.86
N TYR A 178 -18.72 -5.89 -4.02
CA TYR A 178 -18.03 -4.70 -4.53
C TYR A 178 -18.36 -3.43 -3.75
N THR A 179 -18.56 -3.57 -2.43
CA THR A 179 -18.94 -2.49 -1.52
C THR A 179 -17.86 -2.33 -0.45
N ASP A 180 -17.54 -1.11 -0.05
CA ASP A 180 -16.59 -0.91 1.03
C ASP A 180 -17.19 -1.31 2.41
N ILE A 181 -16.31 -1.63 3.36
CA ILE A 181 -16.75 -2.13 4.68
C ILE A 181 -17.56 -1.10 5.48
N PHE A 182 -17.34 0.19 5.25
CA PHE A 182 -18.05 1.26 5.95
C PHE A 182 -19.48 1.46 5.43
N ASP A 183 -19.74 1.07 4.17
CA ASP A 183 -21.09 1.02 3.61
C ASP A 183 -21.77 -0.33 3.87
N TYR A 184 -21.02 -1.44 3.79
CA TYR A 184 -21.55 -2.79 3.98
C TYR A 184 -21.92 -3.08 5.45
N ALA A 185 -21.02 -2.80 6.38
CA ALA A 185 -21.18 -3.11 7.80
C ALA A 185 -20.61 -1.99 8.68
N PRO A 186 -21.20 -0.77 8.67
CA PRO A 186 -20.64 0.42 9.32
C PRO A 186 -20.48 0.30 10.84
N SER A 187 -21.32 -0.48 11.50
CA SER A 187 -21.27 -0.72 12.95
C SER A 187 -20.44 -1.94 13.34
N SER A 188 -19.80 -2.61 12.39
CA SER A 188 -19.00 -3.80 12.68
C SER A 188 -17.69 -3.47 13.39
N GLY A 189 -17.19 -4.43 14.15
CA GLY A 189 -15.90 -4.28 14.83
C GLY A 189 -14.75 -4.07 13.84
N VAL A 190 -14.80 -4.69 12.66
CA VAL A 190 -13.75 -4.54 11.64
C VAL A 190 -13.79 -3.15 10.99
N ALA A 191 -14.96 -2.55 10.77
CA ALA A 191 -15.06 -1.16 10.32
C ALA A 191 -14.43 -0.20 11.35
N SER A 192 -14.68 -0.44 12.65
CA SER A 192 -14.03 0.31 13.73
C SER A 192 -12.51 0.11 13.78
N ASP A 193 -12.01 -1.09 13.45
CA ASP A 193 -10.56 -1.36 13.39
C ASP A 193 -9.89 -0.54 12.26
N TYR A 194 -10.49 -0.52 11.06
CA TYR A 194 -10.00 0.30 9.95
C TYR A 194 -10.11 1.81 10.24
N MET A 195 -11.18 2.26 10.92
CA MET A 195 -11.29 3.68 11.30
C MET A 195 -10.16 4.08 12.24
N SER A 196 -9.84 3.24 13.25
CA SER A 196 -8.71 3.50 14.15
C SER A 196 -7.37 3.58 13.42
N LEU A 197 -7.16 2.73 12.40
CA LEU A 197 -5.96 2.81 11.55
C LEU A 197 -5.89 4.16 10.82
N VAL A 198 -7.00 4.57 10.19
CA VAL A 198 -7.07 5.84 9.43
C VAL A 198 -6.78 7.04 10.35
N GLU A 199 -7.42 7.08 11.53
CA GLU A 199 -7.20 8.15 12.52
C GLU A 199 -5.73 8.22 12.96
N GLU A 200 -5.10 7.06 13.21
CA GLU A 200 -3.69 7.01 13.63
C GLU A 200 -2.73 7.43 12.50
N VAL A 201 -3.00 7.01 11.25
CA VAL A 201 -2.23 7.45 10.07
C VAL A 201 -2.34 8.95 9.86
N ILE A 202 -3.56 9.52 9.91
CA ILE A 202 -3.78 10.97 9.76
C ILE A 202 -3.01 11.76 10.83
N THR A 203 -3.07 11.30 12.09
CA THR A 203 -2.36 11.95 13.20
C THR A 203 -0.85 12.00 12.95
N ILE A 204 -0.26 10.87 12.55
CA ILE A 204 1.18 10.80 12.25
C ILE A 204 1.56 11.71 11.08
N SER A 205 0.74 11.74 10.02
CA SER A 205 1.00 12.57 8.84
C SER A 205 0.89 14.08 9.10
N GLN A 206 0.25 14.49 10.21
CA GLN A 206 0.13 15.90 10.62
C GLN A 206 1.25 16.34 11.60
N GLU A 207 1.92 15.39 12.22
CA GLU A 207 2.99 15.66 13.21
C GLU A 207 4.40 15.70 12.56
N GLY A 208 4.56 15.19 11.34
CA GLY A 208 5.81 15.15 10.59
C GLY A 208 5.88 16.20 9.50
#